data_7b66afc8cc32115ac1f66fe65ff99109
#
_entry.id   7b66afc8cc32115ac1f66fe65ff99109
#
_cell.length_a   1.000
_cell.length_b   1.000
_cell.length_c   1.000
_cell.angle_alpha   90.00
_cell.angle_beta   90.00
_cell.angle_gamma   90.00
#
_symmetry.space_group_name_H-M   'P 1'
#
loop_
_entity.id
_entity.type
_entity.pdbx_description
1 polymer ?
#
loop_
_entity_poly.entity_id
_entity_poly.type
_entity_poly.pdbx_seq_one_letter_code
_entity_poly.pdbx_strand_id
1 'polypeptide(L)'
;MSKIIFIKEPSTIYDGQFSQIGKHQVRLIFADIVPSDEVLLSGFNLINEYNGVIQTSRTDYTYLYRKYEDNSNQIELCNDNNPWVKPDITVTFSASNGGNISGDVAQIVEKYEDLVIPTPIADENYEFLKWNPEIPTSGTVENNVTFVAEFKYIPTEEELKQILEKNKSLKIAESKELLSLYLEEHPLVSKCHNNTEATYNVTSEKQSLMSSNYLTYTIAKQSGIENPVLTWNASGCECEEWTEEEFVQLILEVSTYVKPLVSQQQSYEVAIKECSTQQELDSIQLLYG
;
A
#
# COMPACT_ATOMS: atom_id res chain seq x y z
N MET A 1 42.48 -11.19 -32.17
CA MET A 1 43.25 -10.82 -30.95
C MET A 1 44.34 -9.84 -31.35
N SER A 2 44.71 -8.93 -30.48
CA SER A 2 45.84 -8.02 -30.72
C SER A 2 47.15 -8.68 -30.24
N LYS A 3 48.21 -8.48 -30.95
CA LYS A 3 49.54 -8.87 -30.49
C LYS A 3 50.22 -7.62 -29.89
N ILE A 4 50.68 -7.74 -28.65
CA ILE A 4 51.19 -6.65 -27.83
C ILE A 4 52.64 -6.89 -27.51
N ILE A 5 53.51 -5.91 -27.74
CA ILE A 5 54.93 -5.96 -27.34
C ILE A 5 55.17 -4.78 -26.40
N PHE A 6 55.71 -5.03 -25.24
CA PHE A 6 56.13 -3.98 -24.29
C PHE A 6 57.56 -3.49 -24.57
N ILE A 7 57.82 -2.23 -24.27
CA ILE A 7 59.13 -1.64 -24.55
C ILE A 7 60.25 -2.30 -23.77
N LYS A 8 60.01 -2.72 -22.52
CA LYS A 8 61.01 -3.45 -21.71
C LYS A 8 61.25 -4.89 -22.11
N GLU A 9 60.29 -5.50 -22.83
CA GLU A 9 60.39 -6.89 -23.29
C GLU A 9 60.12 -6.98 -24.80
N PRO A 10 60.98 -6.41 -25.65
CA PRO A 10 60.73 -6.32 -27.09
C PRO A 10 60.74 -7.68 -27.82
N SER A 11 61.25 -8.71 -27.19
CA SER A 11 61.24 -10.08 -27.73
C SER A 11 60.06 -10.92 -27.36
N THR A 12 59.21 -10.46 -26.43
CA THR A 12 58.03 -11.19 -25.92
C THR A 12 56.78 -10.59 -26.56
N ILE A 13 55.97 -11.46 -27.17
CA ILE A 13 54.67 -11.11 -27.74
C ILE A 13 53.58 -11.62 -26.80
N TYR A 14 52.71 -10.73 -26.37
CA TYR A 14 51.56 -11.01 -25.53
C TYR A 14 50.30 -11.04 -26.38
N ASP A 15 49.50 -12.08 -26.19
CA ASP A 15 48.18 -12.17 -26.80
C ASP A 15 47.11 -11.52 -25.95
N GLY A 16 46.27 -10.67 -26.54
CA GLY A 16 45.25 -10.00 -25.80
C GLY A 16 44.26 -9.21 -26.65
N GLN A 17 43.39 -8.49 -26.00
CA GLN A 17 42.50 -7.51 -26.59
C GLN A 17 42.94 -6.12 -26.15
N PHE A 18 42.88 -5.20 -27.08
CA PHE A 18 43.14 -3.79 -26.84
C PHE A 18 41.89 -2.98 -27.10
N SER A 19 41.57 -2.03 -26.22
CA SER A 19 40.47 -1.05 -26.39
C SER A 19 40.90 0.31 -25.89
N GLN A 20 40.66 1.35 -26.68
CA GLN A 20 40.67 2.73 -26.19
C GLN A 20 39.38 2.98 -25.42
N ILE A 21 39.45 3.27 -24.12
CA ILE A 21 38.28 3.45 -23.26
C ILE A 21 38.01 4.91 -22.87
N GLY A 22 38.99 5.77 -23.06
CA GLY A 22 38.88 7.21 -22.86
C GLY A 22 39.98 7.93 -23.61
N LYS A 23 40.03 9.26 -23.55
CA LYS A 23 41.07 10.06 -24.24
C LYS A 23 42.49 9.69 -23.79
N HIS A 24 42.63 9.38 -22.51
CA HIS A 24 43.91 9.14 -21.85
C HIS A 24 44.02 7.70 -21.28
N GLN A 25 42.99 6.82 -21.49
CA GLN A 25 42.93 5.50 -20.92
C GLN A 25 42.79 4.42 -21.98
N VAL A 26 43.49 3.31 -21.78
CA VAL A 26 43.40 2.09 -22.58
C VAL A 26 43.16 0.89 -21.70
N ARG A 27 42.48 -0.10 -22.25
CA ARG A 27 42.23 -1.40 -21.59
C ARG A 27 42.95 -2.50 -22.36
N LEU A 28 43.66 -3.33 -21.64
CA LEU A 28 44.31 -4.54 -22.12
C LEU A 28 43.66 -5.74 -21.42
N ILE A 29 43.26 -6.76 -22.16
CA ILE A 29 42.77 -8.03 -21.63
C ILE A 29 43.69 -9.11 -22.19
N PHE A 30 44.51 -9.71 -21.35
CA PHE A 30 45.48 -10.73 -21.75
C PHE A 30 44.80 -12.10 -21.87
N ALA A 31 45.18 -12.87 -22.86
CA ALA A 31 44.65 -14.21 -23.08
C ALA A 31 45.18 -15.24 -22.05
N ASP A 32 46.47 -15.19 -21.76
CA ASP A 32 47.12 -16.19 -20.91
C ASP A 32 47.98 -15.57 -19.80
N ILE A 33 49.04 -14.87 -20.18
CA ILE A 33 50.06 -14.33 -19.26
C ILE A 33 49.91 -12.83 -19.15
N VAL A 34 49.78 -12.34 -17.92
CA VAL A 34 49.82 -10.89 -17.62
C VAL A 34 51.27 -10.51 -17.33
N PRO A 35 51.81 -9.48 -18.02
CA PRO A 35 53.17 -8.99 -17.74
C PRO A 35 53.29 -8.47 -16.29
N SER A 36 54.52 -8.43 -15.77
CA SER A 36 54.83 -7.74 -14.51
C SER A 36 54.51 -6.26 -14.60
N ASP A 37 54.28 -5.62 -13.46
CA ASP A 37 53.99 -4.17 -13.42
C ASP A 37 55.13 -3.35 -14.05
N GLU A 38 56.36 -3.74 -13.87
CA GLU A 38 57.51 -3.04 -14.48
C GLU A 38 57.49 -3.09 -16.01
N VAL A 39 57.01 -4.18 -16.58
CA VAL A 39 56.84 -4.36 -18.02
C VAL A 39 55.62 -3.61 -18.52
N LEU A 40 54.48 -3.77 -17.86
CA LEU A 40 53.22 -3.08 -18.18
C LEU A 40 53.40 -1.57 -18.26
N LEU A 41 54.11 -0.99 -17.30
CA LEU A 41 54.31 0.46 -17.20
C LEU A 41 55.48 1.01 -18.09
N SER A 42 56.01 0.19 -18.96
CA SER A 42 57.06 0.60 -19.92
C SER A 42 56.53 1.22 -21.22
N GLY A 43 55.19 1.18 -21.40
CA GLY A 43 54.54 1.47 -22.68
C GLY A 43 54.59 0.28 -23.63
N PHE A 44 53.77 0.30 -24.67
CA PHE A 44 53.64 -0.86 -25.55
C PHE A 44 53.37 -0.46 -27.01
N ASN A 45 53.53 -1.44 -27.90
CA ASN A 45 53.20 -1.39 -29.30
C ASN A 45 52.21 -2.50 -29.64
N LEU A 46 51.22 -2.18 -30.48
CA LEU A 46 50.38 -3.18 -31.14
C LEU A 46 51.01 -3.53 -32.49
N ILE A 47 51.19 -4.83 -32.72
CA ILE A 47 51.82 -5.34 -33.96
C ILE A 47 50.85 -6.13 -34.80
N ASN A 48 51.09 -6.16 -36.09
CA ASN A 48 50.39 -7.06 -37.02
C ASN A 48 50.82 -8.49 -36.81
N GLU A 49 49.83 -9.36 -36.66
CA GLU A 49 50.04 -10.81 -36.39
C GLU A 49 50.84 -11.53 -37.49
N TYR A 50 50.74 -11.11 -38.73
CA TYR A 50 51.31 -11.79 -39.89
C TYR A 50 52.74 -11.37 -40.23
N ASN A 51 53.09 -10.09 -40.00
CA ASN A 51 54.38 -9.55 -40.44
C ASN A 51 55.19 -8.89 -39.34
N GLY A 52 54.67 -8.82 -38.09
CA GLY A 52 55.36 -8.21 -36.95
C GLY A 52 55.51 -6.68 -37.02
N VAL A 53 54.90 -6.02 -38.02
CA VAL A 53 55.00 -4.58 -38.17
C VAL A 53 54.16 -3.84 -37.11
N ILE A 54 54.73 -2.82 -36.49
CA ILE A 54 54.02 -1.98 -35.53
C ILE A 54 52.88 -1.25 -36.22
N GLN A 55 51.67 -1.52 -35.81
CA GLN A 55 50.46 -0.85 -36.30
C GLN A 55 50.12 0.42 -35.49
N THR A 56 50.34 0.33 -34.19
CA THR A 56 49.99 1.45 -33.27
C THR A 56 50.98 1.45 -32.13
N SER A 57 51.56 2.61 -31.86
CA SER A 57 52.45 2.83 -30.72
C SER A 57 51.67 3.51 -29.57
N ARG A 58 51.90 3.01 -28.37
CA ARG A 58 51.33 3.49 -27.11
C ARG A 58 52.43 3.53 -26.04
N THR A 59 53.56 4.07 -26.38
CA THR A 59 54.76 4.17 -25.51
C THR A 59 54.61 5.18 -24.38
N ASP A 60 53.60 6.04 -24.45
CA ASP A 60 53.24 7.03 -23.46
C ASP A 60 52.29 6.51 -22.36
N TYR A 61 51.68 5.31 -22.52
CA TYR A 61 50.80 4.69 -21.52
C TYR A 61 51.63 3.98 -20.46
N THR A 62 52.20 4.74 -19.56
CA THR A 62 53.20 4.27 -18.57
C THR A 62 52.69 4.31 -17.12
N TYR A 63 51.43 4.68 -16.93
CA TYR A 63 50.84 4.71 -15.61
C TYR A 63 49.70 3.67 -15.49
N LEU A 64 49.59 3.03 -14.31
CA LEU A 64 48.51 2.12 -14.01
C LEU A 64 47.24 2.98 -13.73
N TYR A 65 46.17 2.78 -14.51
CA TYR A 65 44.88 3.37 -14.25
C TYR A 65 44.06 2.51 -13.29
N ARG A 66 43.89 1.22 -13.61
CA ARG A 66 43.15 0.27 -12.78
C ARG A 66 43.55 -1.18 -13.01
N LYS A 67 43.58 -1.97 -11.92
CA LYS A 67 43.55 -3.44 -11.96
C LYS A 67 42.20 -3.93 -11.45
N TYR A 68 41.72 -5.02 -11.99
CA TYR A 68 40.46 -5.63 -11.58
C TYR A 68 40.75 -6.81 -10.67
N GLU A 69 40.17 -6.79 -9.47
CA GLU A 69 40.34 -7.89 -8.47
C GLU A 69 39.69 -9.18 -8.96
N ASP A 70 38.50 -9.06 -9.59
CA ASP A 70 37.72 -10.22 -10.08
C ASP A 70 38.18 -10.71 -11.45
N ASN A 71 39.05 -9.96 -12.14
CA ASN A 71 39.56 -10.31 -13.46
C ASN A 71 41.01 -9.87 -13.61
N SER A 72 41.91 -10.64 -13.06
CA SER A 72 43.37 -10.36 -13.05
C SER A 72 43.98 -10.21 -14.44
N ASN A 73 43.33 -10.70 -15.50
CA ASN A 73 43.80 -10.56 -16.87
C ASN A 73 43.45 -9.21 -17.51
N GLN A 74 42.58 -8.40 -16.86
CA GLN A 74 42.16 -7.11 -17.35
C GLN A 74 42.90 -6.00 -16.61
N ILE A 75 43.59 -5.16 -17.37
CA ILE A 75 44.40 -4.05 -16.85
C ILE A 75 44.10 -2.80 -17.67
N GLU A 76 43.98 -1.69 -16.99
CA GLU A 76 43.82 -0.40 -17.62
C GLU A 76 45.06 0.47 -17.33
N LEU A 77 45.59 1.09 -18.38
CA LEU A 77 46.74 2.01 -18.33
C LEU A 77 46.30 3.42 -18.73
N CYS A 78 46.98 4.40 -18.20
CA CYS A 78 46.79 5.80 -18.61
C CYS A 78 48.09 6.49 -18.96
N ASN A 79 48.00 7.62 -19.67
CA ASN A 79 49.14 8.42 -20.09
C ASN A 79 49.19 9.81 -19.43
N ASP A 80 48.26 10.12 -18.53
CA ASP A 80 48.12 11.42 -17.86
C ASP A 80 48.39 11.34 -16.33
N ASN A 81 48.89 10.20 -15.85
CA ASN A 81 49.15 9.96 -14.42
C ASN A 81 47.94 10.23 -13.51
N ASN A 82 46.76 9.95 -14.00
CA ASN A 82 45.52 10.10 -13.25
C ASN A 82 44.86 8.72 -13.02
N PRO A 83 45.35 7.95 -12.03
CA PRO A 83 44.85 6.61 -11.77
C PRO A 83 43.39 6.67 -11.32
N TRP A 84 42.67 5.58 -11.61
CA TRP A 84 41.32 5.39 -11.09
C TRP A 84 41.36 5.30 -9.56
N VAL A 85 40.54 6.11 -8.93
CA VAL A 85 40.30 6.06 -7.50
C VAL A 85 38.95 5.39 -7.29
N LYS A 86 38.92 4.35 -6.46
CA LYS A 86 37.67 3.70 -6.07
C LYS A 86 36.79 4.75 -5.42
N PRO A 87 35.56 4.98 -5.91
CA PRO A 87 34.67 5.94 -5.27
C PRO A 87 34.33 5.50 -3.86
N ASP A 88 34.29 6.42 -2.92
CA ASP A 88 33.79 6.14 -1.59
C ASP A 88 32.32 5.76 -1.68
N ILE A 89 31.96 4.64 -1.06
CA ILE A 89 30.58 4.19 -0.93
C ILE A 89 30.08 4.69 0.41
N THR A 90 29.02 5.46 0.38
CA THR A 90 28.43 6.07 1.59
C THR A 90 27.14 5.37 1.96
N VAL A 91 27.07 4.94 3.21
CA VAL A 91 25.83 4.51 3.86
C VAL A 91 25.27 5.69 4.63
N THR A 92 24.02 6.04 4.36
CA THR A 92 23.33 7.14 5.05
C THR A 92 22.17 6.61 5.87
N PHE A 93 21.89 7.29 6.97
CA PHE A 93 20.77 7.03 7.85
C PHE A 93 19.87 8.27 7.91
N SER A 94 18.57 8.07 7.93
CA SER A 94 17.59 9.14 8.08
C SER A 94 16.40 8.64 8.89
N ALA A 95 15.53 9.56 9.32
CA ALA A 95 14.30 9.25 10.00
C ALA A 95 13.11 9.66 9.15
N SER A 96 12.03 8.88 9.20
CA SER A 96 10.73 9.28 8.69
C SER A 96 10.02 10.23 9.68
N ASN A 97 8.80 10.67 9.34
CA ASN A 97 7.97 11.42 10.29
C ASN A 97 7.70 10.56 11.54
N GLY A 98 7.68 11.21 12.70
CA GLY A 98 7.39 10.58 13.99
C GLY A 98 8.60 10.22 14.82
N GLY A 99 9.79 10.69 14.43
CA GLY A 99 10.99 10.54 15.23
C GLY A 99 12.24 11.08 14.58
N ASN A 100 13.35 10.87 15.28
CA ASN A 100 14.70 11.26 14.88
C ASN A 100 15.67 10.10 15.08
N ILE A 101 16.92 10.30 14.64
CA ILE A 101 18.03 9.38 14.90
C ILE A 101 19.16 10.10 15.61
N SER A 102 19.86 9.42 16.51
CA SER A 102 21.03 9.92 17.23
C SER A 102 22.24 9.05 16.91
N GLY A 103 23.33 9.69 16.46
CA GLY A 103 24.56 9.03 16.03
C GLY A 103 25.00 9.51 14.64
N ASP A 104 25.98 8.84 14.06
CA ASP A 104 26.54 9.18 12.76
C ASP A 104 25.58 8.83 11.62
N VAL A 105 25.12 9.85 10.92
CA VAL A 105 24.12 9.73 9.84
C VAL A 105 24.71 9.40 8.46
N ALA A 106 26.03 9.48 8.31
CA ALA A 106 26.71 9.14 7.06
C ALA A 106 28.05 8.46 7.39
N GLN A 107 28.24 7.26 6.88
CA GLN A 107 29.41 6.43 7.16
C GLN A 107 29.97 5.86 5.87
N ILE A 108 31.31 5.83 5.75
CA ILE A 108 32.01 5.21 4.65
C ILE A 108 32.57 3.91 5.19
N VAL A 109 31.96 2.78 4.78
CA VAL A 109 32.37 1.42 5.19
C VAL A 109 32.38 0.50 3.99
N GLU A 110 33.25 -0.52 4.05
CA GLU A 110 33.30 -1.55 3.00
C GLU A 110 32.35 -2.73 3.29
N LYS A 111 32.01 -2.94 4.54
CA LYS A 111 31.17 -4.05 4.99
C LYS A 111 30.06 -3.57 5.93
N TYR A 112 28.93 -4.24 5.88
CA TYR A 112 27.78 -3.94 6.77
C TYR A 112 28.09 -4.21 8.24
N GLU A 113 29.00 -5.17 8.55
CA GLU A 113 29.45 -5.48 9.92
C GLU A 113 30.17 -4.31 10.59
N ASP A 114 30.76 -3.40 9.80
CA ASP A 114 31.52 -2.25 10.30
C ASP A 114 30.62 -1.01 10.57
N LEU A 115 29.31 -1.10 10.25
CA LEU A 115 28.38 0.00 10.49
C LEU A 115 28.11 0.22 11.98
N VAL A 116 28.15 1.47 12.38
CA VAL A 116 27.66 1.92 13.67
C VAL A 116 26.22 2.40 13.50
N ILE A 117 25.26 1.56 13.82
CA ILE A 117 23.84 1.86 13.59
C ILE A 117 23.39 2.95 14.55
N PRO A 118 22.87 4.11 14.05
CA PRO A 118 22.35 5.18 14.90
C PRO A 118 21.14 4.69 15.71
N THR A 119 20.91 5.29 16.87
CA THR A 119 19.78 4.98 17.72
C THR A 119 18.53 5.73 17.26
N PRO A 120 17.43 5.04 16.89
CA PRO A 120 16.15 5.68 16.62
C PRO A 120 15.55 6.26 17.90
N ILE A 121 15.03 7.49 17.83
CA ILE A 121 14.37 8.20 18.91
C ILE A 121 12.97 8.57 18.43
N ALA A 122 11.97 7.90 18.99
CA ALA A 122 10.58 8.18 18.65
C ALA A 122 10.10 9.49 19.31
N ASP A 123 9.29 10.25 18.58
CA ASP A 123 8.55 11.39 19.13
C ASP A 123 7.43 10.92 20.06
N GLU A 124 6.78 11.86 20.75
CA GLU A 124 5.61 11.56 21.60
C GLU A 124 4.51 10.90 20.76
N ASN A 125 3.91 9.84 21.28
CA ASN A 125 2.90 9.01 20.62
C ASN A 125 3.38 8.29 19.35
N TYR A 126 4.69 8.06 19.22
CA TYR A 126 5.24 7.21 18.18
C TYR A 126 6.10 6.09 18.79
N GLU A 127 6.25 5.01 18.04
CA GLU A 127 7.20 3.94 18.35
C GLU A 127 8.08 3.67 17.13
N PHE A 128 9.33 3.30 17.35
CA PHE A 128 10.19 2.83 16.27
C PHE A 128 9.66 1.50 15.74
N LEU A 129 9.44 1.42 14.44
CA LEU A 129 8.92 0.22 13.79
C LEU A 129 10.05 -0.66 13.25
N LYS A 130 10.89 -0.10 12.39
CA LYS A 130 11.99 -0.81 11.71
C LYS A 130 12.89 0.16 10.95
N TRP A 131 14.02 -0.36 10.49
CA TRP A 131 14.80 0.25 9.40
C TRP A 131 14.26 -0.18 8.04
N ASN A 132 14.19 0.73 7.08
CA ASN A 132 13.77 0.45 5.71
C ASN A 132 14.80 1.04 4.70
N PRO A 133 15.43 0.21 3.82
CA PRO A 133 15.39 -1.25 3.89
C PRO A 133 15.96 -1.82 5.19
N GLU A 134 15.72 -3.11 5.46
CA GLU A 134 16.34 -3.79 6.60
C GLU A 134 17.88 -3.76 6.46
N ILE A 135 18.59 -3.46 7.55
CA ILE A 135 20.04 -3.36 7.55
C ILE A 135 20.63 -4.78 7.52
N PRO A 136 21.43 -5.13 6.50
CA PRO A 136 22.10 -6.43 6.48
C PRO A 136 23.06 -6.59 7.65
N THR A 137 23.11 -7.78 8.22
CA THR A 137 24.00 -8.10 9.34
C THR A 137 25.43 -8.42 8.88
N SER A 138 25.64 -8.68 7.60
CA SER A 138 26.94 -9.00 7.01
C SER A 138 26.94 -8.78 5.51
N GLY A 139 28.14 -8.66 4.93
CA GLY A 139 28.38 -8.58 3.49
C GLY A 139 29.00 -7.26 3.05
N THR A 140 29.42 -7.21 1.79
CA THR A 140 30.06 -6.03 1.19
C THR A 140 29.02 -4.96 0.83
N VAL A 141 29.35 -3.71 1.12
CA VAL A 141 28.56 -2.56 0.66
C VAL A 141 28.98 -2.23 -0.76
N GLU A 142 28.16 -2.51 -1.75
CA GLU A 142 28.51 -2.35 -3.16
C GLU A 142 28.12 -0.99 -3.74
N ASN A 143 27.11 -0.35 -3.17
CA ASN A 143 26.55 0.90 -3.65
C ASN A 143 26.15 1.83 -2.48
N ASN A 144 26.02 3.11 -2.77
CA ASN A 144 25.43 4.04 -1.81
C ASN A 144 24.02 3.58 -1.43
N VAL A 145 23.74 3.54 -0.13
CA VAL A 145 22.45 3.10 0.41
C VAL A 145 21.99 4.05 1.51
N THR A 146 20.69 4.23 1.61
CA THR A 146 20.07 5.01 2.70
C THR A 146 19.13 4.10 3.46
N PHE A 147 19.32 4.01 4.78
CA PHE A 147 18.43 3.34 5.70
C PHE A 147 17.56 4.38 6.40
N VAL A 148 16.24 4.19 6.36
CA VAL A 148 15.26 5.08 6.96
C VAL A 148 14.68 4.43 8.19
N ALA A 149 14.79 5.08 9.35
CA ALA A 149 14.06 4.68 10.55
C ALA A 149 12.58 5.02 10.35
N GLU A 150 11.73 4.00 10.29
CA GLU A 150 10.29 4.14 10.20
C GLU A 150 9.67 4.14 11.59
N PHE A 151 8.72 5.06 11.82
CA PHE A 151 7.99 5.19 13.08
C PHE A 151 6.50 5.00 12.83
N LYS A 152 5.84 4.38 13.80
CA LYS A 152 4.41 4.14 13.80
C LYS A 152 3.75 5.00 14.85
N TYR A 153 2.69 5.70 14.46
CA TYR A 153 1.86 6.45 15.39
C TYR A 153 1.05 5.53 16.30
N ILE A 154 1.05 5.82 17.61
CA ILE A 154 0.25 5.15 18.63
C ILE A 154 -0.84 6.14 19.04
N PRO A 155 -2.11 5.89 18.70
CA PRO A 155 -3.18 6.79 19.12
C PRO A 155 -3.30 6.89 20.64
N THR A 156 -3.56 8.08 21.13
CA THR A 156 -3.84 8.33 22.53
C THR A 156 -5.16 7.66 22.95
N GLU A 157 -5.36 7.46 24.27
CA GLU A 157 -6.63 6.92 24.79
C GLU A 157 -7.84 7.77 24.38
N GLU A 158 -7.69 9.09 24.34
CA GLU A 158 -8.77 10.00 23.94
C GLU A 158 -9.09 9.86 22.44
N GLU A 159 -8.10 9.72 21.58
CA GLU A 159 -8.31 9.47 20.15
C GLU A 159 -8.95 8.10 19.90
N LEU A 160 -8.51 7.06 20.60
CA LEU A 160 -9.13 5.74 20.52
C LEU A 160 -10.60 5.79 20.94
N LYS A 161 -10.94 6.55 21.97
CA LYS A 161 -12.31 6.77 22.41
C LYS A 161 -13.13 7.50 21.35
N GLN A 162 -12.59 8.56 20.75
CA GLN A 162 -13.26 9.29 19.67
C GLN A 162 -13.49 8.40 18.44
N ILE A 163 -12.51 7.57 18.08
CA ILE A 163 -12.63 6.60 17.00
C ILE A 163 -13.74 5.60 17.32
N LEU A 164 -13.78 5.06 18.54
CA LEU A 164 -14.82 4.12 18.97
C LEU A 164 -16.21 4.74 18.89
N GLU A 165 -16.42 5.95 19.41
CA GLU A 165 -17.73 6.65 19.37
C GLU A 165 -18.17 6.95 17.94
N LYS A 166 -17.25 7.30 17.06
CA LYS A 166 -17.55 7.46 15.62
C LYS A 166 -17.98 6.13 15.01
N ASN A 167 -17.27 5.04 15.30
CA ASN A 167 -17.58 3.72 14.74
C ASN A 167 -18.90 3.18 15.27
N LYS A 168 -19.27 3.44 16.54
CA LYS A 168 -20.58 3.16 17.10
C LYS A 168 -21.69 3.88 16.32
N SER A 169 -21.50 5.18 16.05
CA SER A 169 -22.47 5.98 15.30
C SER A 169 -22.68 5.43 13.88
N LEU A 170 -21.62 5.03 13.21
CA LEU A 170 -21.68 4.41 11.89
C LEU A 170 -22.42 3.06 11.92
N LYS A 171 -22.13 2.21 12.90
CA LYS A 171 -22.79 0.91 13.04
C LYS A 171 -24.27 1.02 13.38
N ILE A 172 -24.68 2.04 14.16
CA ILE A 172 -26.11 2.35 14.39
C ILE A 172 -26.78 2.79 13.08
N ALA A 173 -26.12 3.63 12.27
CA ALA A 173 -26.67 4.03 10.99
C ALA A 173 -26.82 2.82 10.04
N GLU A 174 -25.82 1.94 9.98
CA GLU A 174 -25.85 0.67 9.24
C GLU A 174 -27.04 -0.21 9.67
N SER A 175 -27.28 -0.35 10.99
CA SER A 175 -28.41 -1.17 11.49
C SER A 175 -29.77 -0.63 11.01
N LYS A 176 -29.93 0.69 10.93
CA LYS A 176 -31.18 1.32 10.42
C LYS A 176 -31.34 1.14 8.91
N GLU A 177 -30.24 1.26 8.18
CA GLU A 177 -30.23 1.05 6.73
C GLU A 177 -30.59 -0.41 6.39
N LEU A 178 -29.97 -1.38 7.08
CA LEU A 178 -30.27 -2.80 6.90
C LEU A 178 -31.74 -3.12 7.22
N LEU A 179 -32.32 -2.52 8.27
CA LEU A 179 -33.76 -2.66 8.54
C LEU A 179 -34.60 -2.09 7.40
N SER A 180 -34.25 -0.92 6.89
CA SER A 180 -34.97 -0.30 5.77
C SER A 180 -34.95 -1.17 4.52
N LEU A 181 -33.78 -1.71 4.17
CA LEU A 181 -33.61 -2.65 3.04
C LEU A 181 -34.41 -3.93 3.26
N TYR A 182 -34.34 -4.49 4.47
CA TYR A 182 -35.11 -5.70 4.79
C TYR A 182 -36.61 -5.50 4.60
N LEU A 183 -37.17 -4.37 5.08
CA LEU A 183 -38.60 -4.04 4.94
C LEU A 183 -38.99 -3.76 3.47
N GLU A 184 -38.07 -3.30 2.65
CA GLU A 184 -38.31 -3.11 1.20
C GLU A 184 -38.34 -4.44 0.46
N GLU A 185 -37.43 -5.36 0.79
CA GLU A 185 -37.28 -6.65 0.13
C GLU A 185 -38.27 -7.70 0.62
N HIS A 186 -38.85 -7.50 1.83
CA HIS A 186 -39.76 -8.44 2.49
C HIS A 186 -41.11 -7.79 2.79
N PRO A 187 -41.94 -7.54 1.76
CA PRO A 187 -43.28 -6.99 1.95
C PRO A 187 -44.21 -7.98 2.66
N LEU A 188 -45.26 -7.49 3.31
CA LEU A 188 -46.26 -8.28 3.96
C LEU A 188 -47.18 -8.95 2.94
N VAL A 189 -47.42 -10.24 3.08
CA VAL A 189 -48.47 -10.96 2.34
C VAL A 189 -49.73 -11.05 3.24
N SER A 190 -50.87 -10.57 2.75
CA SER A 190 -52.14 -10.58 3.51
C SER A 190 -53.34 -10.82 2.60
N LYS A 191 -54.44 -11.30 3.23
CA LYS A 191 -55.75 -11.48 2.61
C LYS A 191 -56.80 -10.53 3.18
N CYS A 192 -56.41 -9.47 3.84
CA CYS A 192 -57.31 -8.56 4.53
C CYS A 192 -58.30 -7.81 3.62
N HIS A 193 -58.01 -7.66 2.33
CA HIS A 193 -58.87 -7.00 1.37
C HIS A 193 -59.55 -8.02 0.45
N ASN A 194 -60.87 -8.01 0.41
CA ASN A 194 -61.72 -8.90 -0.40
C ASN A 194 -61.36 -10.40 -0.28
N ASN A 195 -60.77 -10.81 0.86
CA ASN A 195 -60.24 -12.13 1.09
C ASN A 195 -59.31 -12.67 -0.03
N THR A 196 -58.62 -11.75 -0.73
CA THR A 196 -57.67 -12.03 -1.82
C THR A 196 -56.26 -11.86 -1.33
N GLU A 197 -55.39 -12.84 -1.59
CA GLU A 197 -54.00 -12.76 -1.21
C GLU A 197 -53.27 -11.72 -2.05
N ALA A 198 -52.66 -10.76 -1.39
CA ALA A 198 -51.91 -9.68 -2.01
C ALA A 198 -50.69 -9.27 -1.17
N THR A 199 -49.77 -8.57 -1.81
CA THR A 199 -48.51 -8.12 -1.19
C THR A 199 -48.60 -6.64 -0.88
N TYR A 200 -48.22 -6.26 0.32
CA TYR A 200 -48.26 -4.87 0.81
C TYR A 200 -46.84 -4.41 1.22
N ASN A 201 -46.38 -3.32 0.64
CA ASN A 201 -45.11 -2.72 1.02
C ASN A 201 -45.20 -2.14 2.43
N VAL A 202 -44.21 -2.46 3.27
CA VAL A 202 -44.17 -2.13 4.69
C VAL A 202 -43.02 -1.19 5.07
N THR A 203 -42.45 -0.46 4.10
CA THR A 203 -41.43 0.57 4.38
C THR A 203 -41.98 1.65 5.31
N SER A 204 -41.10 2.37 6.01
CA SER A 204 -41.48 3.45 6.93
C SER A 204 -42.30 4.53 6.25
N GLU A 205 -42.02 4.81 4.96
CA GLU A 205 -42.82 5.75 4.15
C GLU A 205 -44.27 5.23 3.97
N LYS A 206 -44.45 3.98 3.59
CA LYS A 206 -45.76 3.37 3.39
C LYS A 206 -46.55 3.26 4.70
N GLN A 207 -45.90 2.95 5.82
CA GLN A 207 -46.53 2.99 7.14
C GLN A 207 -47.02 4.39 7.50
N SER A 208 -46.21 5.41 7.20
CA SER A 208 -46.59 6.82 7.44
C SER A 208 -47.78 7.26 6.58
N LEU A 209 -47.79 6.89 5.29
CA LEU A 209 -48.89 7.15 4.37
C LEU A 209 -50.20 6.44 4.82
N MET A 210 -50.07 5.16 5.23
CA MET A 210 -51.21 4.39 5.76
C MET A 210 -51.82 5.06 6.99
N SER A 211 -50.97 5.46 7.94
CA SER A 211 -51.42 6.15 9.16
C SER A 211 -52.08 7.49 8.85
N SER A 212 -51.51 8.31 7.94
CA SER A 212 -52.04 9.57 7.51
C SER A 212 -53.38 9.43 6.79
N ASN A 213 -53.50 8.42 5.91
CA ASN A 213 -54.73 8.13 5.17
C ASN A 213 -55.87 7.74 6.14
N TYR A 214 -55.62 6.85 7.08
CA TYR A 214 -56.60 6.45 8.08
C TYR A 214 -57.02 7.61 9.00
N LEU A 215 -56.06 8.45 9.42
CA LEU A 215 -56.35 9.64 10.22
C LEU A 215 -57.25 10.64 9.44
N THR A 216 -56.93 10.87 8.16
CA THR A 216 -57.74 11.76 7.29
C THR A 216 -59.17 11.24 7.14
N TYR A 217 -59.33 9.95 6.87
CA TYR A 217 -60.63 9.28 6.82
C TYR A 217 -61.41 9.42 8.12
N THR A 218 -60.76 9.20 9.26
CA THR A 218 -61.39 9.32 10.59
C THR A 218 -61.87 10.75 10.88
N ILE A 219 -61.04 11.77 10.52
CA ILE A 219 -61.41 13.20 10.68
C ILE A 219 -62.61 13.52 9.79
N ALA A 220 -62.64 13.09 8.54
CA ALA A 220 -63.74 13.30 7.61
C ALA A 220 -65.06 12.74 8.15
N LYS A 221 -65.01 11.50 8.67
CA LYS A 221 -66.17 10.82 9.30
C LYS A 221 -66.67 11.56 10.54
N GLN A 222 -65.77 12.04 11.40
CA GLN A 222 -66.11 12.82 12.60
C GLN A 222 -66.67 14.22 12.29
N SER A 223 -66.22 14.80 11.17
CA SER A 223 -66.66 16.11 10.72
C SER A 223 -68.01 16.10 10.00
N GLY A 224 -68.67 14.94 9.88
CA GLY A 224 -69.97 14.79 9.26
C GLY A 224 -69.94 14.83 7.73
N ILE A 225 -68.81 14.54 7.12
CA ILE A 225 -68.71 14.38 5.66
C ILE A 225 -69.48 13.12 5.29
N GLU A 226 -70.45 13.24 4.37
CA GLU A 226 -71.20 12.12 3.88
C GLU A 226 -70.33 11.23 2.99
N ASN A 227 -70.29 9.91 3.30
CA ASN A 227 -69.56 8.87 2.58
C ASN A 227 -68.06 9.19 2.36
N PRO A 228 -67.27 9.37 3.43
CA PRO A 228 -65.81 9.50 3.27
C PRO A 228 -65.26 8.20 2.68
N VAL A 229 -64.39 8.33 1.66
CA VAL A 229 -63.80 7.19 0.94
C VAL A 229 -62.43 6.86 1.52
N LEU A 230 -62.17 5.61 1.80
CA LEU A 230 -60.88 5.10 2.21
C LEU A 230 -60.31 4.29 1.04
N THR A 231 -59.14 4.71 0.50
CA THR A 231 -58.52 4.04 -0.64
C THR A 231 -57.13 3.55 -0.32
N TRP A 232 -56.78 2.39 -0.79
CA TRP A 232 -55.41 1.86 -0.69
C TRP A 232 -55.09 0.91 -1.86
N ASN A 233 -53.83 0.49 -1.98
CA ASN A 233 -53.43 -0.44 -3.03
C ASN A 233 -52.46 -1.51 -2.50
N ALA A 234 -52.57 -2.70 -3.05
CA ALA A 234 -51.51 -3.70 -3.00
C ALA A 234 -50.31 -3.27 -3.89
N SER A 235 -49.15 -3.82 -3.63
CA SER A 235 -47.93 -3.52 -4.41
C SER A 235 -48.14 -3.83 -5.91
N GLY A 236 -47.92 -2.84 -6.75
CA GLY A 236 -48.08 -2.94 -8.21
C GLY A 236 -49.53 -2.88 -8.71
N CYS A 237 -50.51 -2.60 -7.85
CA CYS A 237 -51.91 -2.45 -8.20
C CYS A 237 -52.36 -1.00 -8.14
N GLU A 238 -53.49 -0.68 -8.76
CA GLU A 238 -54.16 0.61 -8.62
C GLU A 238 -54.82 0.74 -7.24
N CYS A 239 -55.12 1.97 -6.81
CA CYS A 239 -55.84 2.19 -5.58
C CYS A 239 -57.34 1.80 -5.73
N GLU A 240 -57.82 1.01 -4.76
CA GLU A 240 -59.20 0.56 -4.66
C GLU A 240 -59.84 1.14 -3.41
N GLU A 241 -61.20 1.09 -3.34
CA GLU A 241 -61.93 1.46 -2.14
C GLU A 241 -61.89 0.30 -1.12
N TRP A 242 -61.65 0.68 0.13
CA TRP A 242 -61.54 -0.27 1.25
C TRP A 242 -62.63 0.01 2.28
N THR A 243 -63.08 -1.06 2.90
CA THR A 243 -63.89 -0.88 4.14
C THR A 243 -62.96 -0.47 5.28
N GLU A 244 -63.52 0.21 6.29
CA GLU A 244 -62.78 0.58 7.49
C GLU A 244 -62.21 -0.65 8.21
N GLU A 245 -62.96 -1.71 8.31
CA GLU A 245 -62.58 -2.93 8.95
C GLU A 245 -61.38 -3.61 8.26
N GLU A 246 -61.38 -3.68 6.94
CA GLU A 246 -60.27 -4.29 6.17
C GLU A 246 -58.99 -3.42 6.32
N PHE A 247 -59.13 -2.12 6.27
CA PHE A 247 -58.00 -1.23 6.40
C PHE A 247 -57.36 -1.24 7.80
N VAL A 248 -58.22 -1.28 8.86
CA VAL A 248 -57.75 -1.45 10.24
C VAL A 248 -57.04 -2.80 10.39
N GLN A 249 -57.60 -3.87 9.80
CA GLN A 249 -56.96 -5.19 9.80
C GLN A 249 -55.55 -5.12 9.18
N LEU A 250 -55.40 -4.48 8.02
CA LEU A 250 -54.07 -4.29 7.38
C LEU A 250 -53.12 -3.53 8.30
N ILE A 251 -53.56 -2.43 8.93
CA ILE A 251 -52.71 -1.66 9.88
C ILE A 251 -52.22 -2.58 11.02
N LEU A 252 -53.10 -3.39 11.59
CA LEU A 252 -52.73 -4.28 12.66
C LEU A 252 -51.74 -5.36 12.22
N GLU A 253 -51.93 -5.94 11.04
CA GLU A 253 -51.02 -6.94 10.46
C GLU A 253 -49.64 -6.32 10.17
N VAL A 254 -49.57 -5.16 9.54
CA VAL A 254 -48.34 -4.39 9.31
C VAL A 254 -47.63 -4.11 10.64
N SER A 255 -48.36 -3.63 11.64
CA SER A 255 -47.82 -3.34 12.97
C SER A 255 -47.24 -4.59 13.63
N THR A 256 -47.96 -5.73 13.53
CA THR A 256 -47.52 -7.01 14.08
C THR A 256 -46.26 -7.53 13.39
N TYR A 257 -46.15 -7.33 12.08
CA TYR A 257 -44.99 -7.72 11.28
C TYR A 257 -43.76 -6.85 11.57
N VAL A 258 -43.93 -5.53 11.58
CA VAL A 258 -42.79 -4.54 11.64
C VAL A 258 -42.28 -4.39 13.08
N LYS A 259 -43.14 -4.40 14.09
CA LYS A 259 -42.78 -4.09 15.48
C LYS A 259 -41.65 -4.96 16.05
N PRO A 260 -41.59 -6.28 15.84
CA PRO A 260 -40.46 -7.11 16.28
C PRO A 260 -39.13 -6.67 15.63
N LEU A 261 -39.12 -6.33 14.34
CA LEU A 261 -37.94 -5.92 13.60
C LEU A 261 -37.40 -4.57 14.10
N VAL A 262 -38.30 -3.63 14.36
CA VAL A 262 -37.93 -2.34 14.98
C VAL A 262 -37.40 -2.54 16.40
N SER A 263 -37.99 -3.42 17.18
CA SER A 263 -37.51 -3.76 18.54
C SER A 263 -36.11 -4.39 18.48
N GLN A 264 -35.85 -5.24 17.49
CA GLN A 264 -34.52 -5.82 17.25
C GLN A 264 -33.50 -4.76 16.90
N GLN A 265 -33.83 -3.82 16.00
CA GLN A 265 -32.95 -2.71 15.67
C GLN A 265 -32.62 -1.83 16.90
N GLN A 266 -33.62 -1.55 17.74
CA GLN A 266 -33.40 -0.81 18.99
C GLN A 266 -32.49 -1.59 19.96
N SER A 267 -32.60 -2.93 20.01
CA SER A 267 -31.68 -3.77 20.79
C SER A 267 -30.26 -3.69 20.29
N TYR A 268 -30.05 -3.65 18.97
CA TYR A 268 -28.73 -3.39 18.40
C TYR A 268 -28.18 -2.02 18.80
N GLU A 269 -29.01 -0.95 18.76
CA GLU A 269 -28.57 0.39 19.19
C GLU A 269 -28.09 0.37 20.65
N VAL A 270 -28.80 -0.31 21.54
CA VAL A 270 -28.42 -0.44 22.96
C VAL A 270 -27.10 -1.18 23.08
N ALA A 271 -26.99 -2.37 22.48
CA ALA A 271 -25.77 -3.18 22.52
C ALA A 271 -24.54 -2.42 21.97
N ILE A 272 -24.70 -1.71 20.83
CA ILE A 272 -23.65 -0.88 20.23
C ILE A 272 -23.21 0.24 21.18
N LYS A 273 -24.14 0.94 21.83
CA LYS A 273 -23.83 2.02 22.79
C LYS A 273 -23.08 1.53 24.01
N GLU A 274 -23.35 0.32 24.46
CA GLU A 274 -22.73 -0.31 25.63
C GLU A 274 -21.33 -0.83 25.38
N CYS A 275 -20.89 -1.02 24.12
CA CYS A 275 -19.53 -1.46 23.81
C CYS A 275 -18.50 -0.49 24.39
N SER A 276 -17.48 -1.06 25.05
CA SER A 276 -16.34 -0.33 25.62
C SER A 276 -15.08 -0.43 24.75
N THR A 277 -15.06 -1.38 23.83
CA THR A 277 -13.91 -1.67 22.96
C THR A 277 -14.33 -1.82 21.49
N GLN A 278 -13.40 -1.61 20.58
CA GLN A 278 -13.62 -1.86 19.16
C GLN A 278 -13.93 -3.35 18.89
N GLN A 279 -13.30 -4.26 19.61
CA GLN A 279 -13.52 -5.70 19.46
C GLN A 279 -14.95 -6.11 19.82
N GLU A 280 -15.50 -5.55 20.91
CA GLU A 280 -16.92 -5.76 21.28
C GLU A 280 -17.85 -5.25 20.18
N LEU A 281 -17.58 -4.03 19.66
CA LEU A 281 -18.35 -3.43 18.58
C LEU A 281 -18.33 -4.30 17.31
N ASP A 282 -17.16 -4.82 16.92
CA ASP A 282 -16.97 -5.64 15.73
C ASP A 282 -17.68 -7.01 15.87
N SER A 283 -17.87 -7.50 17.10
CA SER A 283 -18.54 -8.78 17.37
C SER A 283 -20.06 -8.73 17.14
N ILE A 284 -20.67 -7.53 17.13
CA ILE A 284 -22.11 -7.38 16.90
C ILE A 284 -22.41 -7.63 15.43
N GLN A 285 -23.20 -8.70 15.17
CA GLN A 285 -23.71 -9.02 13.83
C GLN A 285 -25.12 -8.44 13.67
N LEU A 286 -25.32 -7.70 12.60
CA LEU A 286 -26.60 -7.05 12.26
C LEU A 286 -27.34 -7.94 11.26
N LEU A 287 -28.37 -8.63 11.71
CA LEU A 287 -29.19 -9.54 10.90
C LEU A 287 -30.66 -9.28 11.17
N TYR A 288 -31.50 -9.30 10.13
CA TYR A 288 -32.94 -9.19 10.21
C TYR A 288 -33.59 -10.40 9.53
N GLY A 289 -34.64 -10.97 10.17
CA GLY A 289 -35.38 -12.14 9.67
C GLY A 289 -35.15 -13.41 10.42
#